data_81c0bc166e72adf12bbad63ac39f5c13
#
_entry.id   81c0bc166e72adf12bbad63ac39f5c13
#
_cell.length_a   1.000
_cell.length_b   1.000
_cell.length_c   1.000
_cell.angle_alpha   90.00
_cell.angle_beta   90.00
_cell.angle_gamma   90.00
#
_symmetry.space_group_name_H-M   'P 1'
#
loop_
_entity.id
_entity.type
_entity.pdbx_description
1 polymer ?
#
loop_
_entity_poly.entity_id
_entity_poly.type
_entity_poly.pdbx_seq_one_letter_code
_entity_poly.pdbx_strand_id
1 'polypeptide(L)'
;MSSHNNSTAADSAADSAASAAANSAANSTYIPVTADHFRARLAKAEKIVAEQNLAGFLVSPGPEFQYLTGSTFSSHERATFLVLRAGKDPVAVCPETDVLTLQQENLDELGFRFEAWRDGQSPYEITRKLLEENSEHKAVAVANAMTADHVLRLDAALPNHSIELGSDAMSQLLLAKGEEEISQLAAAAAAIDRVHEQVPALLRDGVAEREVADKLHDLILQEHHSIDFIIVGCGENGANPHHSFSDRVLHTGEPVVVDLGGAFGDGYRSDSTRTYVVDGAVDKAPQEFRDAYEVVTRAFHAAHEAAKPGATAESIDRAAREIITEAGYGENFSHRLGHGIGLSTHEDPFYLEGNKQQVQEGFTFSIEPGIYVEGKWGMRLEDIVALEADGPRHLNQQPRELR
;
A
#
# COMPACT_ATOMS: atom_id res chain seq x y z
N MET A 1 -39.40 30.57 -13.21
CA MET A 1 -38.14 31.31 -12.95
C MET A 1 -37.42 30.56 -11.85
N SER A 2 -36.51 29.71 -12.22
CA SER A 2 -35.74 28.88 -11.28
C SER A 2 -34.32 28.85 -11.81
N SER A 3 -33.45 29.58 -11.14
CA SER A 3 -32.01 29.55 -11.32
C SER A 3 -31.46 28.41 -10.44
N HIS A 4 -31.03 27.32 -11.04
CA HIS A 4 -30.30 26.26 -10.34
C HIS A 4 -28.82 26.31 -10.73
N ASN A 5 -28.04 26.38 -9.71
CA ASN A 5 -26.58 26.47 -9.58
C ASN A 5 -25.77 25.53 -10.47
N ASN A 6 -24.90 26.15 -11.27
CA ASN A 6 -23.66 25.53 -11.81
C ASN A 6 -22.50 25.87 -10.86
N SER A 7 -22.36 25.17 -9.74
CA SER A 7 -21.20 25.43 -8.83
C SER A 7 -20.35 24.19 -8.48
N THR A 8 -20.78 22.99 -8.84
CA THR A 8 -20.09 21.76 -8.35
C THR A 8 -18.93 21.27 -9.22
N ALA A 9 -18.82 21.69 -10.47
CA ALA A 9 -17.71 21.26 -11.34
C ALA A 9 -16.49 22.21 -11.28
N ALA A 10 -16.70 23.47 -10.90
CA ALA A 10 -15.61 24.46 -10.75
C ALA A 10 -14.86 24.27 -9.40
N ASP A 11 -15.56 23.81 -8.36
CA ASP A 11 -14.96 23.58 -7.03
C ASP A 11 -14.03 22.35 -7.03
N SER A 12 -14.37 21.27 -7.75
CA SER A 12 -13.50 20.08 -7.83
C SER A 12 -12.20 20.31 -8.63
N ALA A 13 -12.23 21.18 -9.64
CA ALA A 13 -11.03 21.55 -10.41
C ALA A 13 -10.15 22.54 -9.65
N ALA A 14 -10.72 23.39 -8.81
CA ALA A 14 -9.99 24.32 -7.96
C ALA A 14 -9.31 23.58 -6.78
N ASP A 15 -9.95 22.57 -6.21
CA ASP A 15 -9.38 21.73 -5.16
C ASP A 15 -8.22 20.88 -5.68
N SER A 16 -8.31 20.31 -6.88
CA SER A 16 -7.19 19.55 -7.47
C SER A 16 -5.99 20.44 -7.83
N ALA A 17 -6.23 21.69 -8.27
CA ALA A 17 -5.17 22.65 -8.58
C ALA A 17 -4.55 23.24 -7.29
N ALA A 18 -5.32 23.41 -6.23
CA ALA A 18 -4.84 23.86 -4.93
C ALA A 18 -4.00 22.77 -4.23
N SER A 19 -4.40 21.48 -4.35
CA SER A 19 -3.62 20.33 -3.89
C SER A 19 -2.28 20.22 -4.62
N ALA A 20 -2.26 20.38 -5.95
CA ALA A 20 -1.03 20.38 -6.75
C ALA A 20 -0.08 21.55 -6.41
N ALA A 21 -0.62 22.71 -6.00
CA ALA A 21 0.17 23.87 -5.60
C ALA A 21 0.71 23.79 -4.16
N ALA A 22 -0.01 23.15 -3.24
CA ALA A 22 0.42 22.91 -1.86
C ALA A 22 1.59 21.91 -1.80
N ASN A 23 1.62 20.90 -2.70
CA ASN A 23 2.70 19.93 -2.81
C ASN A 23 4.03 20.52 -3.33
N SER A 24 4.05 21.74 -3.87
CA SER A 24 5.29 22.41 -4.27
C SER A 24 6.09 23.00 -3.09
N ALA A 25 5.55 23.00 -1.88
CA ALA A 25 6.15 23.60 -0.69
C ALA A 25 6.79 22.58 0.28
N ALA A 26 6.48 21.30 0.20
CA ALA A 26 7.15 20.25 0.98
C ALA A 26 8.41 19.81 0.23
N ASN A 27 9.55 20.36 0.61
CA ASN A 27 10.90 20.07 0.06
C ASN A 27 11.43 18.68 0.43
N SER A 28 10.70 17.62 0.17
CA SER A 28 11.27 16.28 0.09
C SER A 28 11.57 15.98 -1.37
N THR A 29 12.83 16.17 -1.76
CA THR A 29 13.31 15.79 -3.09
C THR A 29 13.31 14.26 -3.18
N TYR A 30 12.35 13.70 -3.90
CA TYR A 30 12.35 12.29 -4.29
C TYR A 30 12.68 12.14 -5.77
N ILE A 31 13.11 10.96 -6.17
CA ILE A 31 13.38 10.62 -7.57
C ILE A 31 12.02 10.31 -8.24
N PRO A 32 11.58 11.08 -9.24
CA PRO A 32 10.32 10.82 -9.92
C PRO A 32 10.41 9.55 -10.78
N VAL A 33 9.33 8.79 -10.86
CA VAL A 33 9.20 7.68 -11.81
C VAL A 33 8.97 8.26 -13.21
N THR A 34 9.80 7.88 -14.17
CA THR A 34 9.78 8.44 -15.54
C THR A 34 9.25 7.43 -16.55
N ALA A 35 8.93 7.88 -17.77
CA ALA A 35 8.53 6.99 -18.87
C ALA A 35 9.57 5.89 -19.15
N ASP A 36 10.85 6.14 -18.95
CA ASP A 36 11.89 5.13 -19.14
C ASP A 36 11.82 4.01 -18.08
N HIS A 37 11.47 4.34 -16.83
CA HIS A 37 11.20 3.33 -15.81
C HIS A 37 9.99 2.46 -16.18
N PHE A 38 8.89 3.06 -16.67
CA PHE A 38 7.71 2.29 -17.11
C PHE A 38 8.04 1.41 -18.32
N ARG A 39 8.82 1.90 -19.31
CA ARG A 39 9.29 1.07 -20.44
C ARG A 39 10.13 -0.12 -19.97
N ALA A 40 11.00 0.09 -18.98
CA ALA A 40 11.81 -1.00 -18.41
C ALA A 40 10.93 -2.03 -17.67
N ARG A 41 9.91 -1.58 -16.94
CA ARG A 41 8.92 -2.46 -16.24
C ARG A 41 8.09 -3.27 -17.24
N LEU A 42 7.61 -2.65 -18.31
CA LEU A 42 6.88 -3.32 -19.39
C LEU A 42 7.76 -4.37 -20.09
N ALA A 43 9.02 -4.04 -20.42
CA ALA A 43 9.96 -4.98 -21.02
C ALA A 43 10.26 -6.17 -20.09
N LYS A 44 10.37 -5.93 -18.77
CA LYS A 44 10.54 -6.98 -17.78
C LYS A 44 9.28 -7.87 -17.70
N ALA A 45 8.08 -7.28 -17.72
CA ALA A 45 6.81 -8.03 -17.73
C ALA A 45 6.68 -8.89 -19.00
N GLU A 46 7.02 -8.38 -20.18
CA GLU A 46 7.03 -9.13 -21.43
C GLU A 46 7.99 -10.33 -21.36
N LYS A 47 9.19 -10.12 -20.80
CA LYS A 47 10.16 -11.20 -20.59
C LYS A 47 9.62 -12.30 -19.67
N ILE A 48 8.95 -11.92 -18.57
CA ILE A 48 8.30 -12.86 -17.65
C ILE A 48 7.22 -13.68 -18.38
N VAL A 49 6.38 -13.03 -19.21
CA VAL A 49 5.37 -13.70 -20.03
C VAL A 49 6.02 -14.77 -20.93
N ALA A 50 7.17 -14.45 -21.54
CA ALA A 50 7.91 -15.41 -22.38
C ALA A 50 8.51 -16.56 -21.55
N GLU A 51 9.16 -16.27 -20.42
CA GLU A 51 9.83 -17.27 -19.58
C GLU A 51 8.84 -18.23 -18.92
N GLN A 52 7.65 -17.75 -18.56
CA GLN A 52 6.57 -18.57 -17.99
C GLN A 52 5.69 -19.25 -19.03
N ASN A 53 5.97 -19.07 -20.33
CA ASN A 53 5.20 -19.64 -21.44
C ASN A 53 3.71 -19.27 -21.39
N LEU A 54 3.40 -18.02 -21.04
CA LEU A 54 2.04 -17.52 -20.99
C LEU A 54 1.55 -17.09 -22.39
N ALA A 55 0.28 -17.31 -22.67
CA ALA A 55 -0.39 -16.72 -23.84
C ALA A 55 -0.49 -15.20 -23.71
N GLY A 56 -0.57 -14.71 -22.50
CA GLY A 56 -0.54 -13.29 -22.15
C GLY A 56 -0.71 -13.07 -20.66
N PHE A 57 -0.39 -11.85 -20.25
CA PHE A 57 -0.64 -11.33 -18.91
C PHE A 57 -1.64 -10.16 -19.01
N LEU A 58 -2.78 -10.29 -18.34
CA LEU A 58 -3.86 -9.31 -18.35
C LEU A 58 -3.86 -8.52 -17.04
N VAL A 59 -3.77 -7.20 -17.16
CA VAL A 59 -3.74 -6.32 -16.01
C VAL A 59 -4.91 -5.34 -16.09
N SER A 60 -5.81 -5.39 -15.10
CA SER A 60 -6.90 -4.43 -14.94
C SER A 60 -6.45 -3.20 -14.15
N PRO A 61 -7.17 -2.06 -14.22
CA PRO A 61 -6.88 -0.89 -13.39
C PRO A 61 -6.72 -1.24 -11.92
N GLY A 62 -5.70 -0.65 -11.29
CA GLY A 62 -5.28 -0.91 -9.92
C GLY A 62 -3.78 -0.69 -9.74
N PRO A 63 -3.20 -1.10 -8.60
CA PRO A 63 -1.78 -0.88 -8.31
C PRO A 63 -0.83 -1.46 -9.35
N GLU A 64 -1.11 -2.67 -9.87
CA GLU A 64 -0.30 -3.32 -10.91
C GLU A 64 -0.36 -2.56 -12.25
N PHE A 65 -1.52 -2.02 -12.58
CA PHE A 65 -1.69 -1.16 -13.75
C PHE A 65 -0.88 0.13 -13.60
N GLN A 66 -0.98 0.78 -12.46
CA GLN A 66 -0.22 1.98 -12.12
C GLN A 66 1.29 1.71 -12.13
N TYR A 67 1.73 0.58 -11.60
CA TYR A 67 3.14 0.18 -11.61
C TYR A 67 3.71 0.10 -13.03
N LEU A 68 2.93 -0.44 -13.97
CA LEU A 68 3.37 -0.65 -15.35
C LEU A 68 3.26 0.60 -16.23
N THR A 69 2.39 1.56 -15.87
CA THR A 69 2.05 2.68 -16.78
C THR A 69 2.18 4.06 -16.15
N GLY A 70 2.20 4.15 -14.81
CA GLY A 70 2.06 5.41 -14.08
C GLY A 70 0.63 5.95 -14.06
N SER A 71 -0.30 5.37 -14.80
CA SER A 71 -1.69 5.80 -14.87
C SER A 71 -2.45 5.42 -13.60
N THR A 72 -3.18 6.35 -13.04
CA THR A 72 -4.11 6.15 -11.92
C THR A 72 -5.54 5.91 -12.40
N PHE A 73 -5.71 5.61 -13.68
CA PHE A 73 -7.02 5.32 -14.27
C PHE A 73 -7.78 4.27 -13.46
N SER A 74 -9.03 4.54 -13.21
CA SER A 74 -9.96 3.61 -12.57
C SER A 74 -11.15 3.36 -13.48
N SER A 75 -11.61 2.13 -13.52
CA SER A 75 -12.84 1.73 -14.19
C SER A 75 -13.84 1.25 -13.15
N HIS A 76 -15.13 1.56 -13.37
CA HIS A 76 -16.19 1.01 -12.51
C HIS A 76 -16.47 -0.46 -12.90
N GLU A 77 -17.46 -0.68 -13.78
CA GLU A 77 -17.85 -2.03 -14.25
C GLU A 77 -17.39 -2.34 -15.67
N ARG A 78 -16.83 -1.34 -16.38
CA ARG A 78 -16.44 -1.51 -17.79
C ARG A 78 -15.05 -2.13 -17.89
N ALA A 79 -14.94 -3.18 -18.69
CA ALA A 79 -13.68 -3.92 -18.81
C ALA A 79 -12.59 -3.08 -19.48
N THR A 80 -11.50 -2.87 -18.77
CA THR A 80 -10.26 -2.29 -19.27
C THR A 80 -9.10 -3.23 -18.90
N PHE A 81 -8.30 -3.66 -19.88
CA PHE A 81 -7.19 -4.58 -19.69
C PHE A 81 -5.96 -4.11 -20.45
N LEU A 82 -4.80 -4.09 -19.79
CA LEU A 82 -3.53 -4.19 -20.50
C LEU A 82 -3.34 -5.65 -20.88
N VAL A 83 -2.98 -5.90 -22.13
CA VAL A 83 -2.70 -7.24 -22.68
C VAL A 83 -1.22 -7.27 -23.05
N LEU A 84 -0.41 -7.91 -22.21
CA LEU A 84 1.04 -8.07 -22.41
C LEU A 84 1.31 -9.47 -22.96
N ARG A 85 2.10 -9.54 -24.06
CA ARG A 85 2.37 -10.78 -24.80
C ARG A 85 3.83 -10.79 -25.23
N ALA A 86 4.46 -11.95 -25.20
CA ALA A 86 5.86 -12.10 -25.60
C ALA A 86 6.08 -11.69 -27.06
N GLY A 87 7.04 -10.80 -27.31
CA GLY A 87 7.43 -10.34 -28.66
C GLY A 87 6.35 -9.55 -29.41
N LYS A 88 5.41 -8.94 -28.69
CA LYS A 88 4.33 -8.14 -29.29
C LYS A 88 4.20 -6.80 -28.57
N ASP A 89 3.80 -5.78 -29.31
CA ASP A 89 3.47 -4.49 -28.72
C ASP A 89 2.36 -4.64 -27.68
N PRO A 90 2.43 -3.89 -26.57
CA PRO A 90 1.41 -3.93 -25.54
C PRO A 90 0.09 -3.36 -26.08
N VAL A 91 -1.03 -3.92 -25.65
CA VAL A 91 -2.36 -3.50 -26.09
C VAL A 91 -3.22 -3.10 -24.89
N ALA A 92 -3.92 -1.99 -25.00
CA ALA A 92 -4.99 -1.59 -24.06
C ALA A 92 -6.34 -1.93 -24.71
N VAL A 93 -7.05 -2.91 -24.16
CA VAL A 93 -8.46 -3.18 -24.49
C VAL A 93 -9.31 -2.35 -23.55
N CYS A 94 -10.03 -1.35 -24.07
CA CYS A 94 -10.79 -0.41 -23.22
C CYS A 94 -12.06 0.09 -23.92
N PRO A 95 -13.04 0.64 -23.17
CA PRO A 95 -14.15 1.37 -23.78
C PRO A 95 -13.65 2.50 -24.68
N GLU A 96 -14.33 2.75 -25.79
CA GLU A 96 -13.99 3.86 -26.71
C GLU A 96 -14.01 5.22 -25.99
N THR A 97 -14.87 5.36 -24.98
CA THR A 97 -14.98 6.58 -24.14
C THR A 97 -13.72 6.87 -23.34
N ASP A 98 -12.89 5.87 -23.06
CA ASP A 98 -11.78 5.97 -22.14
C ASP A 98 -10.42 6.09 -22.84
N VAL A 99 -10.40 5.89 -24.19
CA VAL A 99 -9.18 5.93 -24.99
C VAL A 99 -8.42 7.24 -24.81
N LEU A 100 -9.12 8.38 -24.90
CA LEU A 100 -8.46 9.68 -24.79
C LEU A 100 -7.84 9.91 -23.40
N THR A 101 -8.54 9.47 -22.34
CA THR A 101 -8.04 9.56 -20.98
C THR A 101 -6.76 8.75 -20.82
N LEU A 102 -6.78 7.48 -21.26
CA LEU A 102 -5.62 6.58 -21.17
C LEU A 102 -4.42 7.09 -22.02
N GLN A 103 -4.69 7.71 -23.18
CA GLN A 103 -3.65 8.35 -23.97
C GLN A 103 -3.00 9.52 -23.23
N GLN A 104 -3.79 10.35 -22.58
CA GLN A 104 -3.31 11.49 -21.78
C GLN A 104 -2.55 11.04 -20.51
N GLU A 105 -2.84 9.85 -20.01
CA GLU A 105 -2.17 9.23 -18.87
C GLU A 105 -1.00 8.31 -19.28
N ASN A 106 -0.19 8.74 -20.24
CA ASN A 106 1.08 8.15 -20.69
C ASN A 106 1.00 6.87 -21.55
N LEU A 107 -0.13 6.20 -21.73
CA LEU A 107 -0.17 4.93 -22.47
C LEU A 107 0.27 5.08 -23.94
N ASP A 108 -0.04 6.22 -24.56
CA ASP A 108 0.41 6.54 -25.93
C ASP A 108 1.92 6.68 -26.00
N GLU A 109 2.53 7.41 -25.04
CA GLU A 109 3.99 7.57 -24.94
C GLU A 109 4.71 6.24 -24.68
N LEU A 110 4.06 5.31 -23.96
CA LEU A 110 4.58 3.98 -23.68
C LEU A 110 4.39 2.98 -24.84
N GLY A 111 3.80 3.43 -25.95
CA GLY A 111 3.63 2.63 -27.16
C GLY A 111 2.48 1.64 -27.13
N PHE A 112 1.48 1.86 -26.28
CA PHE A 112 0.28 1.01 -26.28
C PHE A 112 -0.55 1.20 -27.56
N ARG A 113 -0.95 0.11 -28.17
CA ARG A 113 -2.00 0.06 -29.17
C ARG A 113 -3.36 -0.07 -28.48
N PHE A 114 -4.37 0.68 -28.94
CA PHE A 114 -5.71 0.66 -28.36
C PHE A 114 -6.67 -0.22 -29.18
N GLU A 115 -7.29 -1.20 -28.56
CA GLU A 115 -8.42 -1.97 -29.08
C GLU A 115 -9.69 -1.52 -28.35
N ALA A 116 -10.29 -0.48 -28.91
CA ALA A 116 -11.48 0.17 -28.33
C ALA A 116 -12.74 -0.65 -28.60
N TRP A 117 -13.64 -0.72 -27.61
CA TRP A 117 -14.92 -1.39 -27.74
C TRP A 117 -16.08 -0.46 -27.37
N ARG A 118 -17.24 -0.70 -27.99
CA ARG A 118 -18.51 0.01 -27.77
C ARG A 118 -19.53 -0.91 -27.13
N ASP A 119 -20.57 -0.32 -26.53
CA ASP A 119 -21.69 -1.07 -25.98
C ASP A 119 -22.29 -2.02 -27.05
N GLY A 120 -22.51 -3.28 -26.64
CA GLY A 120 -22.89 -4.37 -27.55
C GLY A 120 -21.72 -5.17 -28.13
N GLN A 121 -20.48 -4.72 -27.99
CA GLN A 121 -19.29 -5.51 -28.31
C GLN A 121 -18.74 -6.18 -27.03
N SER A 122 -18.06 -7.31 -27.22
CA SER A 122 -17.43 -8.04 -26.10
C SER A 122 -15.93 -7.73 -26.02
N PRO A 123 -15.47 -7.04 -24.97
CA PRO A 123 -14.04 -6.86 -24.73
C PRO A 123 -13.30 -8.19 -24.52
N TYR A 124 -13.98 -9.21 -24.01
CA TYR A 124 -13.41 -10.54 -23.78
C TYR A 124 -13.14 -11.27 -25.10
N GLU A 125 -14.00 -11.11 -26.10
CA GLU A 125 -13.78 -11.65 -27.44
C GLU A 125 -12.64 -10.91 -28.18
N ILE A 126 -12.48 -9.63 -27.95
CA ILE A 126 -11.33 -8.85 -28.46
C ILE A 126 -10.05 -9.39 -27.82
N THR A 127 -10.03 -9.55 -26.50
CA THR A 127 -8.90 -10.11 -25.75
C THR A 127 -8.57 -11.52 -26.21
N ARG A 128 -9.58 -12.38 -26.42
CA ARG A 128 -9.39 -13.74 -26.98
C ARG A 128 -8.62 -13.73 -28.30
N LYS A 129 -9.02 -12.89 -29.25
CA LYS A 129 -8.34 -12.79 -30.56
C LYS A 129 -6.88 -12.38 -30.43
N LEU A 130 -6.58 -11.46 -29.52
CA LEU A 130 -5.21 -11.03 -29.25
C LEU A 130 -4.36 -12.18 -28.69
N LEU A 131 -4.91 -12.99 -27.78
CA LEU A 131 -4.22 -14.12 -27.15
C LEU A 131 -4.03 -15.30 -28.13
N GLU A 132 -5.00 -15.55 -29.01
CA GLU A 132 -4.90 -16.61 -30.03
C GLU A 132 -3.81 -16.36 -31.08
N GLU A 133 -3.34 -15.14 -31.26
CA GLU A 133 -2.17 -14.81 -32.09
C GLU A 133 -0.87 -15.44 -31.57
N ASN A 134 -0.84 -15.88 -30.30
CA ASN A 134 0.27 -16.59 -29.65
C ASN A 134 -0.10 -18.05 -29.32
N SER A 135 -0.71 -18.77 -30.24
CA SER A 135 -1.51 -19.97 -30.08
C SER A 135 -0.83 -21.22 -29.49
N GLU A 136 0.48 -21.21 -29.24
CA GLU A 136 1.19 -22.37 -28.66
C GLU A 136 1.04 -22.43 -27.12
N HIS A 137 0.80 -21.31 -26.47
CA HIS A 137 0.67 -21.20 -25.02
C HIS A 137 -0.80 -21.11 -24.62
N LYS A 138 -1.17 -21.76 -23.51
CA LYS A 138 -2.57 -21.87 -23.07
C LYS A 138 -2.85 -21.21 -21.73
N ALA A 139 -1.84 -20.94 -20.92
CA ALA A 139 -2.02 -20.26 -19.66
C ALA A 139 -2.11 -18.73 -19.87
N VAL A 140 -3.10 -18.10 -19.28
CA VAL A 140 -3.30 -16.64 -19.24
C VAL A 140 -3.22 -16.20 -17.81
N ALA A 141 -2.21 -15.40 -17.49
CA ALA A 141 -2.10 -14.79 -16.16
C ALA A 141 -3.02 -13.57 -16.07
N VAL A 142 -3.65 -13.37 -14.90
CA VAL A 142 -4.45 -12.20 -14.60
C VAL A 142 -3.94 -11.54 -13.31
N ALA A 143 -3.91 -10.20 -13.27
CA ALA A 143 -3.52 -9.45 -12.09
C ALA A 143 -4.51 -9.66 -10.93
N ASN A 144 -4.00 -9.63 -9.69
CA ASN A 144 -4.79 -9.92 -8.49
C ASN A 144 -5.95 -8.94 -8.27
N ALA A 145 -5.81 -7.70 -8.73
CA ALA A 145 -6.86 -6.67 -8.64
C ALA A 145 -8.05 -6.91 -9.61
N MET A 146 -7.95 -7.88 -10.54
CA MET A 146 -9.03 -8.16 -11.48
C MET A 146 -10.25 -8.71 -10.75
N THR A 147 -11.43 -8.13 -11.02
CA THR A 147 -12.67 -8.57 -10.38
C THR A 147 -13.07 -9.98 -10.83
N ALA A 148 -13.73 -10.72 -9.95
CA ALA A 148 -14.25 -12.05 -10.27
C ALA A 148 -15.22 -12.04 -11.49
N ASP A 149 -15.99 -10.96 -11.70
CA ASP A 149 -16.86 -10.81 -12.88
C ASP A 149 -16.02 -10.85 -14.16
N HIS A 150 -14.93 -10.08 -14.22
CA HIS A 150 -14.05 -10.08 -15.39
C HIS A 150 -13.34 -11.41 -15.59
N VAL A 151 -12.84 -12.04 -14.52
CA VAL A 151 -12.17 -13.36 -14.59
C VAL A 151 -13.12 -14.42 -15.15
N LEU A 152 -14.36 -14.52 -14.63
CA LEU A 152 -15.33 -15.51 -15.08
C LEU A 152 -15.79 -15.28 -16.53
N ARG A 153 -15.89 -14.03 -16.97
CA ARG A 153 -16.23 -13.71 -18.38
C ARG A 153 -15.06 -13.98 -19.32
N LEU A 154 -13.82 -13.78 -18.87
CA LEU A 154 -12.63 -14.17 -19.62
C LEU A 154 -12.56 -15.69 -19.76
N ASP A 155 -12.76 -16.44 -18.67
CA ASP A 155 -12.78 -17.91 -18.68
C ASP A 155 -13.81 -18.45 -19.67
N ALA A 156 -15.02 -17.91 -19.66
CA ALA A 156 -16.06 -18.27 -20.61
C ALA A 156 -15.70 -17.93 -22.07
N ALA A 157 -14.97 -16.86 -22.32
CA ALA A 157 -14.54 -16.43 -23.66
C ALA A 157 -13.29 -17.18 -24.16
N LEU A 158 -12.52 -17.80 -23.25
CA LEU A 158 -11.23 -18.45 -23.51
C LEU A 158 -11.27 -19.97 -23.30
N PRO A 159 -12.16 -20.74 -23.97
CA PRO A 159 -12.41 -22.15 -23.67
C PRO A 159 -11.20 -23.06 -23.89
N ASN A 160 -10.18 -22.61 -24.60
CA ASN A 160 -8.95 -23.35 -24.88
C ASN A 160 -7.75 -22.90 -24.04
N HIS A 161 -7.95 -21.98 -23.08
CA HIS A 161 -6.91 -21.45 -22.20
C HIS A 161 -7.25 -21.76 -20.74
N SER A 162 -6.23 -21.87 -19.90
CA SER A 162 -6.40 -21.81 -18.43
C SER A 162 -6.17 -20.39 -17.96
N ILE A 163 -6.98 -19.93 -17.01
CA ILE A 163 -6.74 -18.66 -16.32
C ILE A 163 -6.03 -18.95 -15.00
N GLU A 164 -4.94 -18.23 -14.76
CA GLU A 164 -4.10 -18.38 -13.58
C GLU A 164 -3.90 -17.02 -12.94
N LEU A 165 -3.71 -16.98 -11.62
CA LEU A 165 -3.31 -15.74 -10.94
C LEU A 165 -1.91 -15.35 -11.39
N GLY A 166 -1.73 -14.09 -11.71
CA GLY A 166 -0.45 -13.51 -12.09
C GLY A 166 0.48 -13.20 -10.91
N SER A 167 0.22 -13.77 -9.72
CA SER A 167 0.98 -13.49 -8.50
C SER A 167 2.48 -13.73 -8.67
N ASP A 168 2.88 -14.85 -9.29
CA ASP A 168 4.29 -15.15 -9.52
C ASP A 168 4.95 -14.14 -10.49
N ALA A 169 4.22 -13.72 -11.53
CA ALA A 169 4.70 -12.70 -12.46
C ALA A 169 4.80 -11.32 -11.77
N MET A 170 3.78 -10.94 -10.99
CA MET A 170 3.78 -9.69 -10.24
C MET A 170 4.83 -9.67 -9.14
N SER A 171 5.05 -10.77 -8.43
CA SER A 171 6.11 -10.86 -7.43
C SER A 171 7.48 -10.56 -8.02
N GLN A 172 7.79 -11.10 -9.20
CA GLN A 172 9.06 -10.81 -9.88
C GLN A 172 9.20 -9.33 -10.30
N LEU A 173 8.09 -8.61 -10.46
CA LEU A 173 8.09 -7.21 -10.80
C LEU A 173 8.15 -6.31 -9.55
N LEU A 174 7.35 -6.61 -8.54
CA LEU A 174 7.03 -5.69 -7.43
C LEU A 174 7.86 -5.91 -6.16
N LEU A 175 8.36 -7.14 -5.89
CA LEU A 175 8.99 -7.44 -4.60
C LEU A 175 10.23 -6.58 -4.33
N ALA A 176 11.14 -6.46 -5.32
CA ALA A 176 12.34 -5.63 -5.20
C ALA A 176 12.11 -4.27 -5.86
N LYS A 177 12.11 -3.23 -5.05
CA LYS A 177 11.93 -1.83 -5.46
C LYS A 177 13.21 -1.27 -6.07
N GLY A 178 13.05 -0.47 -7.12
CA GLY A 178 14.12 0.36 -7.66
C GLY A 178 14.47 1.54 -6.76
N GLU A 179 15.57 2.22 -7.09
CA GLU A 179 16.04 3.39 -6.34
C GLU A 179 14.97 4.50 -6.31
N GLU A 180 14.28 4.71 -7.43
CA GLU A 180 13.20 5.69 -7.56
C GLU A 180 12.02 5.34 -6.63
N GLU A 181 11.65 4.07 -6.52
CA GLU A 181 10.57 3.60 -5.67
C GLU A 181 10.91 3.75 -4.19
N ILE A 182 12.13 3.34 -3.78
CA ILE A 182 12.62 3.51 -2.41
C ILE A 182 12.71 5.00 -2.03
N SER A 183 13.10 5.86 -2.99
CA SER A 183 13.12 7.31 -2.80
C SER A 183 11.72 7.88 -2.55
N GLN A 184 10.70 7.40 -3.27
CA GLN A 184 9.29 7.77 -3.08
C GLN A 184 8.78 7.31 -1.71
N LEU A 185 9.04 6.05 -1.34
CA LEU A 185 8.64 5.49 -0.04
C LEU A 185 9.32 6.22 1.13
N ALA A 186 10.60 6.58 0.99
CA ALA A 186 11.29 7.37 2.01
C ALA A 186 10.69 8.78 2.16
N ALA A 187 10.28 9.41 1.05
CA ALA A 187 9.61 10.69 1.09
C ALA A 187 8.19 10.58 1.70
N ALA A 188 7.44 9.52 1.40
CA ALA A 188 6.15 9.21 1.99
C ALA A 188 6.27 8.99 3.51
N ALA A 189 7.26 8.20 3.96
CA ALA A 189 7.55 7.97 5.37
C ALA A 189 7.92 9.28 6.09
N ALA A 190 8.75 10.13 5.50
CA ALA A 190 9.07 11.44 6.06
C ALA A 190 7.86 12.38 6.13
N ALA A 191 6.93 12.27 5.18
CA ALA A 191 5.70 13.06 5.17
C ALA A 191 4.77 12.64 6.32
N ILE A 192 4.54 11.34 6.52
CA ILE A 192 3.69 10.87 7.63
C ILE A 192 4.38 11.08 8.99
N ASP A 193 5.71 11.05 9.06
CA ASP A 193 6.46 11.40 10.26
C ASP A 193 6.19 12.84 10.70
N ARG A 194 6.08 13.81 9.76
CA ARG A 194 5.72 15.20 10.10
C ARG A 194 4.30 15.32 10.69
N VAL A 195 3.38 14.45 10.28
CA VAL A 195 2.05 14.36 10.90
C VAL A 195 2.18 13.81 12.32
N HIS A 196 2.95 12.74 12.52
CA HIS A 196 3.20 12.16 13.85
C HIS A 196 3.89 13.14 14.83
N GLU A 197 4.67 14.11 14.35
CA GLU A 197 5.24 15.17 15.18
C GLU A 197 4.17 16.01 15.88
N GLN A 198 2.99 16.15 15.26
CA GLN A 198 1.89 16.95 15.81
C GLN A 198 1.02 16.16 16.80
N VAL A 199 1.04 14.82 16.76
CA VAL A 199 0.16 13.95 17.57
C VAL A 199 0.23 14.27 19.07
N PRO A 200 1.41 14.40 19.71
CA PRO A 200 1.46 14.67 21.15
C PRO A 200 0.74 15.96 21.59
N ALA A 201 0.64 16.95 20.70
CA ALA A 201 -0.09 18.18 21.00
C ALA A 201 -1.62 18.03 20.93
N LEU A 202 -2.11 17.01 20.23
CA LEU A 202 -3.53 16.72 20.04
C LEU A 202 -4.10 15.84 21.15
N LEU A 203 -3.29 14.99 21.77
CA LEU A 203 -3.72 14.03 22.79
C LEU A 203 -3.84 14.69 24.15
N ARG A 204 -5.01 15.27 24.45
CA ARG A 204 -5.30 16.01 25.68
C ARG A 204 -6.49 15.41 26.42
N ASP A 205 -6.45 15.52 27.75
CA ASP A 205 -7.60 15.16 28.60
C ASP A 205 -8.87 15.88 28.15
N GLY A 206 -9.97 15.16 28.03
CA GLY A 206 -11.26 15.71 27.64
C GLY A 206 -11.53 15.83 26.14
N VAL A 207 -10.53 15.55 25.25
CA VAL A 207 -10.70 15.51 23.80
C VAL A 207 -11.20 14.13 23.37
N ALA A 208 -12.08 14.03 22.38
CA ALA A 208 -12.53 12.75 21.83
C ALA A 208 -11.57 12.20 20.76
N GLU A 209 -11.50 10.86 20.59
CA GLU A 209 -10.73 10.21 19.52
C GLU A 209 -11.07 10.81 18.16
N ARG A 210 -12.35 11.03 17.88
CA ARG A 210 -12.83 11.66 16.62
C ARG A 210 -12.26 13.05 16.40
N GLU A 211 -12.19 13.89 17.44
CA GLU A 211 -11.63 15.23 17.31
C GLU A 211 -10.13 15.20 16.99
N VAL A 212 -9.41 14.21 17.53
CA VAL A 212 -8.01 13.95 17.18
C VAL A 212 -7.91 13.49 15.72
N ALA A 213 -8.73 12.51 15.33
CA ALA A 213 -8.76 11.96 13.96
C ALA A 213 -9.10 13.02 12.91
N ASP A 214 -10.06 13.91 13.18
CA ASP A 214 -10.41 15.04 12.30
C ASP A 214 -9.21 15.99 12.07
N LYS A 215 -8.41 16.23 13.11
CA LYS A 215 -7.18 17.04 12.99
C LYS A 215 -6.09 16.31 12.20
N LEU A 216 -5.93 15.02 12.45
CA LEU A 216 -4.97 14.18 11.70
C LEU A 216 -5.35 14.09 10.24
N HIS A 217 -6.64 13.98 9.92
CA HIS A 217 -7.15 14.02 8.55
C HIS A 217 -6.66 15.27 7.81
N ASP A 218 -6.87 16.45 8.40
CA ASP A 218 -6.44 17.72 7.81
C ASP A 218 -4.90 17.80 7.64
N LEU A 219 -4.15 17.27 8.62
CA LEU A 219 -2.68 17.26 8.57
C LEU A 219 -2.16 16.29 7.50
N ILE A 220 -2.74 15.11 7.37
CA ILE A 220 -2.33 14.13 6.35
C ILE A 220 -2.58 14.71 4.95
N LEU A 221 -3.71 15.36 4.68
CA LEU A 221 -4.01 15.95 3.37
C LEU A 221 -3.14 17.18 3.03
N GLN A 222 -2.40 17.76 3.97
CA GLN A 222 -1.36 18.75 3.67
C GLN A 222 -0.10 18.12 3.13
N GLU A 223 0.14 16.83 3.42
CA GLU A 223 1.36 16.10 3.09
C GLU A 223 1.12 15.04 2.00
N HIS A 224 -0.09 14.47 1.92
CA HIS A 224 -0.47 13.34 1.06
C HIS A 224 -1.61 13.70 0.11
N HIS A 225 -1.74 12.97 -0.98
CA HIS A 225 -2.84 13.14 -1.95
C HIS A 225 -4.16 12.52 -1.47
N SER A 226 -4.06 11.44 -0.70
CA SER A 226 -5.21 10.74 -0.14
C SER A 226 -4.84 10.06 1.17
N ILE A 227 -5.86 9.74 1.94
CA ILE A 227 -5.76 9.01 3.20
C ILE A 227 -6.22 7.58 2.94
N ASP A 228 -5.41 6.61 3.35
CA ASP A 228 -5.81 5.20 3.31
C ASP A 228 -6.55 4.82 4.59
N PHE A 229 -6.03 5.24 5.74
CA PHE A 229 -6.65 5.00 7.05
C PHE A 229 -6.15 5.99 8.10
N ILE A 230 -6.94 6.12 9.17
CA ILE A 230 -6.60 6.81 10.43
C ILE A 230 -7.11 5.94 11.57
N ILE A 231 -6.22 5.53 12.46
CA ILE A 231 -6.53 4.86 13.72
C ILE A 231 -6.16 5.78 14.88
N VAL A 232 -7.11 5.98 15.79
CA VAL A 232 -6.90 6.63 17.08
C VAL A 232 -7.62 5.80 18.12
N GLY A 233 -6.91 4.85 18.74
CA GLY A 233 -7.46 3.89 19.70
C GLY A 233 -6.96 4.19 21.12
N CYS A 234 -7.78 4.84 21.95
CA CYS A 234 -7.45 5.18 23.33
C CYS A 234 -7.93 4.13 24.32
N GLY A 235 -7.09 3.81 25.32
CA GLY A 235 -7.41 2.86 26.36
C GLY A 235 -7.85 1.50 25.81
N GLU A 236 -9.05 1.03 26.17
CA GLU A 236 -9.60 -0.25 25.72
C GLU A 236 -9.83 -0.33 24.19
N ASN A 237 -10.08 0.81 23.51
CA ASN A 237 -10.22 0.85 22.07
C ASN A 237 -8.91 0.50 21.36
N GLY A 238 -7.77 0.81 21.96
CA GLY A 238 -6.45 0.43 21.45
C GLY A 238 -6.23 -1.09 21.42
N ALA A 239 -7.02 -1.87 22.18
CA ALA A 239 -6.96 -3.33 22.12
C ALA A 239 -7.55 -3.94 20.83
N ASN A 240 -8.24 -3.15 20.01
CA ASN A 240 -8.68 -3.55 18.67
C ASN A 240 -7.68 -3.00 17.64
N PRO A 241 -6.85 -3.83 16.99
CA PRO A 241 -5.83 -3.39 16.03
C PRO A 241 -6.36 -2.55 14.87
N HIS A 242 -7.62 -2.77 14.48
CA HIS A 242 -8.29 -2.07 13.36
C HIS A 242 -9.37 -1.08 13.83
N HIS A 243 -9.29 -0.63 15.10
CA HIS A 243 -10.17 0.42 15.58
C HIS A 243 -9.87 1.74 14.83
N SER A 244 -10.83 2.29 14.10
CA SER A 244 -10.61 3.58 13.44
C SER A 244 -10.52 4.70 14.49
N PHE A 245 -11.66 5.15 14.98
CA PHE A 245 -11.83 6.12 16.07
C PHE A 245 -13.31 6.17 16.47
N SER A 246 -13.59 6.71 17.66
CA SER A 246 -14.94 6.81 18.21
C SER A 246 -15.16 8.16 18.90
N ASP A 247 -16.31 8.32 19.56
CA ASP A 247 -16.59 9.49 20.40
C ASP A 247 -16.08 9.29 21.85
N ARG A 248 -15.25 8.25 22.10
CA ARG A 248 -14.60 8.05 23.39
C ARG A 248 -13.69 9.21 23.75
N VAL A 249 -13.84 9.72 24.95
CA VAL A 249 -13.04 10.83 25.46
C VAL A 249 -11.74 10.29 26.05
N LEU A 250 -10.64 10.95 25.73
CA LEU A 250 -9.30 10.66 26.23
C LEU A 250 -9.14 11.15 27.68
N HIS A 251 -8.42 10.39 28.51
CA HIS A 251 -8.10 10.79 29.88
C HIS A 251 -6.59 10.74 30.15
N THR A 252 -6.09 11.71 30.93
CA THR A 252 -4.66 11.81 31.27
C THR A 252 -4.06 10.49 31.72
N GLY A 253 -2.99 10.04 31.10
CA GLY A 253 -2.27 8.80 31.42
C GLY A 253 -2.81 7.55 30.69
N GLU A 254 -3.87 7.65 29.89
CA GLU A 254 -4.31 6.54 29.05
C GLU A 254 -3.39 6.36 27.84
N PRO A 255 -3.08 5.09 27.48
CA PRO A 255 -2.37 4.80 26.23
C PRO A 255 -3.25 5.04 25.02
N VAL A 256 -2.65 5.50 23.91
CA VAL A 256 -3.31 5.75 22.64
C VAL A 256 -2.46 5.17 21.51
N VAL A 257 -3.03 4.25 20.72
CA VAL A 257 -2.46 3.81 19.44
C VAL A 257 -2.88 4.81 18.38
N VAL A 258 -1.91 5.38 17.68
CA VAL A 258 -2.14 6.23 16.50
C VAL A 258 -1.42 5.61 15.32
N ASP A 259 -2.20 5.27 14.29
CA ASP A 259 -1.72 4.61 13.09
C ASP A 259 -2.26 5.33 11.86
N LEU A 260 -1.36 5.72 10.97
CA LEU A 260 -1.64 6.66 9.90
C LEU A 260 -1.01 6.19 8.59
N GLY A 261 -1.78 6.27 7.50
CA GLY A 261 -1.29 5.96 6.17
C GLY A 261 -2.01 6.70 5.06
N GLY A 262 -1.31 6.89 3.93
CA GLY A 262 -1.86 7.56 2.77
C GLY A 262 -0.95 7.51 1.54
N ALA A 263 -1.47 7.99 0.40
CA ALA A 263 -0.73 8.05 -0.86
C ALA A 263 0.05 9.36 -1.00
N PHE A 264 1.32 9.24 -1.40
CA PHE A 264 2.26 10.34 -1.57
C PHE A 264 2.93 10.28 -2.97
N GLY A 265 3.37 11.42 -3.49
CA GLY A 265 4.16 11.50 -4.73
C GLY A 265 3.45 10.83 -5.91
N ASP A 266 4.11 9.87 -6.55
CA ASP A 266 3.56 9.11 -7.68
C ASP A 266 2.62 7.96 -7.22
N GLY A 267 2.05 8.05 -5.98
CA GLY A 267 1.09 7.11 -5.43
C GLY A 267 1.68 6.07 -4.46
N TYR A 268 2.96 6.19 -4.08
CA TYR A 268 3.57 5.31 -3.09
C TYR A 268 2.99 5.58 -1.71
N ARG A 269 2.84 4.50 -0.92
CA ARG A 269 2.13 4.54 0.35
C ARG A 269 3.06 4.86 1.51
N SER A 270 2.53 5.58 2.49
CA SER A 270 3.10 5.65 3.83
C SER A 270 2.29 4.77 4.77
N ASP A 271 2.95 4.28 5.81
CA ASP A 271 2.38 3.50 6.88
C ASP A 271 3.23 3.69 8.14
N SER A 272 2.62 4.05 9.26
CA SER A 272 3.36 4.27 10.51
C SER A 272 2.45 4.25 11.72
N THR A 273 2.79 3.40 12.69
CA THR A 273 2.15 3.39 14.01
C THR A 273 3.09 3.86 15.10
N ARG A 274 2.57 4.71 15.98
CA ARG A 274 3.17 5.03 17.29
C ARG A 274 2.13 4.87 18.39
N THR A 275 2.62 4.47 19.55
CA THR A 275 1.81 4.44 20.76
C THR A 275 2.23 5.61 21.67
N TYR A 276 1.25 6.33 22.15
CA TYR A 276 1.40 7.52 22.96
C TYR A 276 0.70 7.38 24.31
N VAL A 277 0.90 8.37 25.20
CA VAL A 277 0.13 8.52 26.43
C VAL A 277 -0.48 9.91 26.47
N VAL A 278 -1.76 10.00 26.82
CA VAL A 278 -2.50 11.27 26.90
C VAL A 278 -1.78 12.24 27.84
N ASP A 279 -1.61 13.52 27.41
CA ASP A 279 -0.86 14.59 28.06
C ASP A 279 0.65 14.30 28.24
N GLY A 280 1.18 13.25 27.59
CA GLY A 280 2.56 12.80 27.81
C GLY A 280 2.81 12.28 29.23
N ALA A 281 1.75 11.95 29.97
CA ALA A 281 1.81 11.56 31.38
C ALA A 281 2.18 10.07 31.53
N VAL A 282 3.33 9.67 30.97
CA VAL A 282 3.80 8.28 30.92
C VAL A 282 3.91 7.64 32.33
N ASP A 283 4.25 8.43 33.34
CA ASP A 283 4.31 7.99 34.73
C ASP A 283 2.93 7.58 35.31
N LYS A 284 1.84 8.11 34.73
CA LYS A 284 0.46 7.75 35.11
C LYS A 284 -0.10 6.56 34.35
N ALA A 285 0.51 6.16 33.23
CA ALA A 285 0.07 4.98 32.49
C ALA A 285 0.23 3.72 33.34
N PRO A 286 -0.64 2.69 33.16
CA PRO A 286 -0.53 1.44 33.92
C PRO A 286 0.86 0.83 33.85
N GLN A 287 1.40 0.35 34.98
CA GLN A 287 2.75 -0.25 34.99
C GLN A 287 2.83 -1.45 34.05
N GLU A 288 1.82 -2.33 34.04
CA GLU A 288 1.72 -3.47 33.13
C GLU A 288 1.86 -3.05 31.66
N PHE A 289 1.23 -1.93 31.27
CA PHE A 289 1.32 -1.37 29.92
C PHE A 289 2.74 -0.89 29.61
N ARG A 290 3.40 -0.16 30.51
CA ARG A 290 4.77 0.31 30.30
C ARG A 290 5.76 -0.85 30.16
N ASP A 291 5.62 -1.87 31.02
CA ASP A 291 6.45 -3.09 30.96
C ASP A 291 6.24 -3.84 29.64
N ALA A 292 4.99 -3.92 29.16
CA ALA A 292 4.66 -4.53 27.87
C ALA A 292 5.21 -3.71 26.68
N TYR A 293 5.24 -2.37 26.78
CA TYR A 293 5.83 -1.53 25.74
C TYR A 293 7.33 -1.77 25.56
N GLU A 294 8.06 -2.03 26.66
CA GLU A 294 9.46 -2.44 26.57
C GLU A 294 9.63 -3.80 25.86
N VAL A 295 8.67 -4.71 26.01
CA VAL A 295 8.64 -5.98 25.29
C VAL A 295 8.44 -5.75 23.78
N VAL A 296 7.46 -4.93 23.38
CA VAL A 296 7.22 -4.59 21.98
C VAL A 296 8.42 -3.91 21.35
N THR A 297 9.06 -2.99 22.08
CA THR A 297 10.29 -2.31 21.62
C THR A 297 11.42 -3.31 21.36
N ARG A 298 11.65 -4.28 22.26
CA ARG A 298 12.65 -5.34 22.05
C ARG A 298 12.28 -6.25 20.87
N ALA A 299 11.01 -6.60 20.72
CA ALA A 299 10.52 -7.41 19.61
C ALA A 299 10.73 -6.70 18.27
N PHE A 300 10.45 -5.40 18.20
CA PHE A 300 10.72 -4.56 17.05
C PHE A 300 12.21 -4.58 16.64
N HIS A 301 13.11 -4.36 17.58
CA HIS A 301 14.55 -4.39 17.32
C HIS A 301 15.03 -5.77 16.88
N ALA A 302 14.52 -6.84 17.49
CA ALA A 302 14.89 -8.21 17.11
C ALA A 302 14.45 -8.55 15.68
N ALA A 303 13.25 -8.15 15.28
CA ALA A 303 12.79 -8.29 13.90
C ALA A 303 13.66 -7.50 12.93
N HIS A 304 13.97 -6.24 13.27
CA HIS A 304 14.86 -5.42 12.47
C HIS A 304 16.25 -6.07 12.30
N GLU A 305 16.84 -6.56 13.36
CA GLU A 305 18.15 -7.25 13.30
C GLU A 305 18.12 -8.57 12.51
N ALA A 306 16.97 -9.27 12.53
CA ALA A 306 16.75 -10.51 11.77
C ALA A 306 16.54 -10.28 10.28
N ALA A 307 16.10 -9.08 9.88
CA ALA A 307 15.80 -8.70 8.50
C ALA A 307 17.10 -8.49 7.69
N LYS A 308 17.69 -9.58 7.21
CA LYS A 308 18.91 -9.56 6.39
C LYS A 308 18.66 -10.24 5.05
N PRO A 309 19.36 -9.84 3.98
CA PRO A 309 19.29 -10.55 2.71
C PRO A 309 19.47 -12.06 2.88
N GLY A 310 18.53 -12.86 2.35
CA GLY A 310 18.50 -14.32 2.49
C GLY A 310 17.72 -14.86 3.70
N ALA A 311 17.34 -14.02 4.67
CA ALA A 311 16.41 -14.44 5.72
C ALA A 311 15.02 -14.75 5.12
N THR A 312 14.26 -15.66 5.75
CA THR A 312 12.88 -15.91 5.34
C THR A 312 11.90 -14.97 6.06
N ALA A 313 10.81 -14.61 5.41
CA ALA A 313 9.78 -13.76 6.01
C ALA A 313 9.28 -14.32 7.35
N GLU A 314 9.10 -15.66 7.46
CA GLU A 314 8.74 -16.31 8.72
C GLU A 314 9.81 -16.18 9.81
N SER A 315 11.11 -16.17 9.44
CA SER A 315 12.19 -16.07 10.43
C SER A 315 12.23 -14.67 11.05
N ILE A 316 11.84 -13.66 10.30
CA ILE A 316 11.75 -12.27 10.76
C ILE A 316 10.53 -12.09 11.69
N ASP A 317 9.35 -12.64 11.32
CA ASP A 317 8.17 -12.68 12.21
C ASP A 317 8.51 -13.41 13.52
N ARG A 318 9.16 -14.57 13.42
CA ARG A 318 9.49 -15.40 14.58
C ARG A 318 10.39 -14.67 15.57
N ALA A 319 11.34 -13.88 15.10
CA ALA A 319 12.25 -13.13 15.97
C ALA A 319 11.53 -12.16 16.91
N ALA A 320 10.46 -11.49 16.42
CA ALA A 320 9.61 -10.64 17.26
C ALA A 320 8.67 -11.46 18.13
N ARG A 321 8.02 -12.45 17.54
CA ARG A 321 6.96 -13.26 18.16
C ARG A 321 7.47 -14.08 19.35
N GLU A 322 8.67 -14.61 19.28
CA GLU A 322 9.30 -15.34 20.39
C GLU A 322 9.47 -14.44 21.63
N ILE A 323 9.97 -13.20 21.46
CA ILE A 323 10.13 -12.24 22.57
C ILE A 323 8.79 -11.92 23.24
N ILE A 324 7.75 -11.68 22.43
CA ILE A 324 6.41 -11.37 22.95
C ILE A 324 5.81 -12.59 23.66
N THR A 325 6.03 -13.80 23.11
CA THR A 325 5.55 -15.07 23.70
C THR A 325 6.25 -15.40 25.02
N GLU A 326 7.58 -15.26 25.07
CA GLU A 326 8.36 -15.47 26.29
C GLU A 326 7.99 -14.51 27.42
N ALA A 327 7.55 -13.29 27.06
CA ALA A 327 7.01 -12.33 28.03
C ALA A 327 5.58 -12.62 28.48
N GLY A 328 4.93 -13.67 27.95
CA GLY A 328 3.57 -14.07 28.32
C GLY A 328 2.45 -13.43 27.51
N TYR A 329 2.77 -12.70 26.43
CA TYR A 329 1.79 -12.01 25.59
C TYR A 329 1.58 -12.66 24.21
N GLY A 330 2.01 -13.92 24.00
CA GLY A 330 1.90 -14.60 22.70
C GLY A 330 0.49 -14.59 22.10
N GLU A 331 -0.53 -14.86 22.90
CA GLU A 331 -1.93 -14.83 22.48
C GLU A 331 -2.47 -13.41 22.20
N ASN A 332 -1.76 -12.39 22.67
CA ASN A 332 -2.11 -10.98 22.48
C ASN A 332 -1.45 -10.35 21.24
N PHE A 333 -0.57 -11.06 20.54
CA PHE A 333 -0.02 -10.66 19.26
C PHE A 333 -0.70 -11.43 18.13
N SER A 334 -1.87 -10.96 17.73
CA SER A 334 -2.83 -11.70 16.90
C SER A 334 -2.68 -11.55 15.39
N HIS A 335 -1.81 -10.66 14.94
CA HIS A 335 -1.57 -10.45 13.50
C HIS A 335 -0.15 -10.83 13.07
N ARG A 336 0.13 -10.83 11.78
CA ARG A 336 1.46 -10.98 11.20
C ARG A 336 2.37 -9.84 11.64
N LEU A 337 3.69 -10.07 11.61
CA LEU A 337 4.67 -9.03 11.95
C LEU A 337 4.63 -7.82 11.02
N GLY A 338 4.28 -8.02 9.76
CA GLY A 338 4.30 -6.94 8.77
C GLY A 338 3.96 -7.42 7.36
N HIS A 339 4.09 -6.53 6.41
CA HIS A 339 3.74 -6.72 5.00
C HIS A 339 4.64 -5.89 4.09
N GLY A 340 4.77 -6.30 2.83
CA GLY A 340 5.35 -5.47 1.78
C GLY A 340 4.54 -4.20 1.58
N ILE A 341 5.19 -3.14 1.11
CA ILE A 341 4.56 -1.84 0.82
C ILE A 341 5.16 -1.24 -0.44
N GLY A 342 4.31 -0.56 -1.23
CA GLY A 342 4.70 0.10 -2.47
C GLY A 342 3.60 1.02 -2.95
N LEU A 343 3.00 0.71 -4.10
CA LEU A 343 1.79 1.35 -4.61
C LEU A 343 0.52 0.84 -3.92
N SER A 344 0.60 -0.29 -3.23
CA SER A 344 -0.40 -0.76 -2.28
C SER A 344 0.14 -0.60 -0.87
N THR A 345 -0.75 -0.31 0.10
CA THR A 345 -0.40 -0.31 1.51
C THR A 345 0.04 -1.71 1.93
N HIS A 346 -0.74 -2.73 1.56
CA HIS A 346 -0.41 -4.13 1.80
C HIS A 346 -0.12 -4.85 0.49
N GLU A 347 1.09 -5.38 0.34
CA GLU A 347 1.49 -6.25 -0.77
C GLU A 347 2.43 -7.37 -0.28
N ASP A 348 2.75 -8.31 -1.16
CA ASP A 348 3.75 -9.34 -0.85
C ASP A 348 5.16 -8.74 -0.64
N PRO A 349 6.00 -9.40 0.23
CA PRO A 349 5.69 -10.59 1.01
C PRO A 349 5.01 -10.24 2.34
N PHE A 350 4.18 -11.14 2.83
CA PHE A 350 3.65 -11.06 4.19
C PHE A 350 4.57 -11.76 5.19
N TYR A 351 4.91 -11.09 6.29
CA TYR A 351 5.84 -11.57 7.32
C TYR A 351 5.05 -12.33 8.38
N LEU A 352 4.90 -13.65 8.20
CA LEU A 352 4.15 -14.54 9.07
C LEU A 352 4.71 -15.96 9.06
N GLU A 353 4.37 -16.76 10.07
CA GLU A 353 4.74 -18.19 10.13
C GLU A 353 4.29 -18.93 8.86
N GLY A 354 5.18 -19.77 8.32
CA GLY A 354 4.96 -20.54 7.11
C GLY A 354 5.40 -19.85 5.81
N ASN A 355 5.64 -18.54 5.80
CA ASN A 355 6.14 -17.86 4.60
C ASN A 355 7.66 -18.05 4.46
N LYS A 356 8.05 -18.90 3.52
CA LYS A 356 9.45 -19.24 3.21
C LYS A 356 10.11 -18.29 2.19
N GLN A 357 9.42 -17.25 1.74
CA GLN A 357 9.99 -16.26 0.83
C GLN A 357 11.24 -15.66 1.46
N GLN A 358 12.38 -15.80 0.76
CA GLN A 358 13.62 -15.14 1.16
C GLN A 358 13.56 -13.66 0.79
N VAL A 359 13.89 -12.80 1.75
CA VAL A 359 13.97 -11.36 1.50
C VAL A 359 15.31 -11.03 0.84
N GLN A 360 15.29 -10.02 -0.03
CA GLN A 360 16.44 -9.59 -0.84
C GLN A 360 16.58 -8.08 -0.79
N GLU A 361 17.72 -7.57 -1.22
CA GLU A 361 17.94 -6.14 -1.42
C GLU A 361 16.83 -5.54 -2.30
N GLY A 362 16.36 -4.36 -1.94
CA GLY A 362 15.24 -3.67 -2.58
C GLY A 362 13.86 -4.02 -2.02
N PHE A 363 13.72 -5.03 -1.14
CA PHE A 363 12.44 -5.27 -0.47
C PHE A 363 12.13 -4.13 0.50
N THR A 364 10.87 -3.68 0.47
CA THR A 364 10.33 -2.67 1.40
C THR A 364 9.13 -3.25 2.14
N PHE A 365 9.09 -3.08 3.45
CA PHE A 365 8.06 -3.72 4.28
C PHE A 365 7.92 -3.05 5.64
N SER A 366 6.77 -3.26 6.29
CA SER A 366 6.53 -2.87 7.68
C SER A 366 7.18 -3.85 8.66
N ILE A 367 7.64 -3.33 9.80
CA ILE A 367 7.93 -4.08 11.01
C ILE A 367 7.05 -3.47 12.09
N GLU A 368 5.99 -4.20 12.51
CA GLU A 368 4.89 -3.66 13.30
C GLU A 368 4.42 -4.58 14.45
N PRO A 369 5.31 -5.06 15.33
CA PRO A 369 4.87 -5.87 16.46
C PRO A 369 3.91 -5.09 17.36
N GLY A 370 2.89 -5.78 17.90
CA GLY A 370 1.90 -5.20 18.78
C GLY A 370 1.42 -6.19 19.86
N ILE A 371 0.89 -5.65 20.95
CA ILE A 371 0.24 -6.39 22.05
C ILE A 371 -1.12 -5.76 22.31
N TYR A 372 -2.16 -6.58 22.31
CA TYR A 372 -3.56 -6.14 22.44
C TYR A 372 -4.25 -6.91 23.56
N VAL A 373 -4.52 -6.25 24.69
CA VAL A 373 -5.16 -6.86 25.88
C VAL A 373 -6.60 -6.39 25.92
N GLU A 374 -7.52 -7.27 25.52
CA GLU A 374 -8.95 -6.97 25.43
C GLU A 374 -9.50 -6.35 26.74
N GLY A 375 -10.27 -5.27 26.58
CA GLY A 375 -10.88 -4.53 27.69
C GLY A 375 -9.91 -3.71 28.54
N LYS A 376 -8.64 -3.62 28.12
CA LYS A 376 -7.62 -2.83 28.85
C LYS A 376 -6.93 -1.80 27.95
N TRP A 377 -6.05 -2.26 27.05
CA TRP A 377 -5.20 -1.43 26.22
C TRP A 377 -4.60 -2.22 25.06
N GLY A 378 -4.13 -1.50 24.05
CA GLY A 378 -3.27 -2.03 23.01
C GLY A 378 -2.07 -1.13 22.75
N MET A 379 -1.11 -1.68 22.01
CA MET A 379 0.07 -0.96 21.52
C MET A 379 0.56 -1.57 20.22
N ARG A 380 1.14 -0.74 19.37
CA ARG A 380 1.90 -1.13 18.18
C ARG A 380 3.04 -0.15 17.98
N LEU A 381 4.17 -0.64 17.52
CA LEU A 381 5.32 0.15 17.11
C LEU A 381 5.69 -0.28 15.69
N GLU A 382 5.65 0.66 14.75
CA GLU A 382 5.80 0.36 13.35
C GLU A 382 6.69 1.35 12.62
N ASP A 383 7.58 0.81 11.80
CA ASP A 383 8.29 1.55 10.76
C ASP A 383 8.23 0.78 9.44
N ILE A 384 8.27 1.52 8.34
CA ILE A 384 8.64 0.97 7.05
C ILE A 384 10.17 0.92 6.95
N VAL A 385 10.67 -0.20 6.47
CA VAL A 385 12.10 -0.41 6.21
C VAL A 385 12.35 -0.74 4.74
N ALA A 386 13.50 -0.33 4.23
CA ALA A 386 14.05 -0.79 2.96
C ALA A 386 15.23 -1.70 3.23
N LEU A 387 15.25 -2.89 2.64
CA LEU A 387 16.35 -3.84 2.80
C LEU A 387 17.49 -3.48 1.86
N GLU A 388 18.63 -3.11 2.42
CA GLU A 388 19.87 -2.83 1.73
C GLU A 388 20.86 -4.01 1.84
N ALA A 389 21.98 -3.96 1.14
CA ALA A 389 22.96 -5.05 1.11
C ALA A 389 23.53 -5.41 2.49
N ASP A 390 23.62 -4.44 3.39
CA ASP A 390 24.17 -4.57 4.76
C ASP A 390 23.08 -4.71 5.84
N GLY A 391 21.81 -4.65 5.46
CA GLY A 391 20.66 -4.82 6.36
C GLY A 391 19.53 -3.82 6.13
N PRO A 392 18.51 -3.80 7.01
CA PRO A 392 17.35 -2.93 6.86
C PRO A 392 17.68 -1.48 7.25
N ARG A 393 17.25 -0.54 6.41
CA ARG A 393 17.26 0.90 6.69
C ARG A 393 15.86 1.37 7.04
N HIS A 394 15.69 2.01 8.16
CA HIS A 394 14.42 2.66 8.52
C HIS A 394 14.11 3.82 7.57
N LEU A 395 12.90 3.87 7.05
CA LEU A 395 12.40 5.01 6.29
C LEU A 395 11.73 6.03 7.23
N ASN A 396 11.05 5.57 8.28
CA ASN A 396 10.49 6.43 9.33
C ASN A 396 11.57 6.81 10.35
N GLN A 397 11.52 8.07 10.82
CA GLN A 397 12.49 8.64 11.77
C GLN A 397 11.84 9.15 13.06
N GLN A 398 10.53 9.02 13.23
CA GLN A 398 9.85 9.42 14.47
C GLN A 398 10.37 8.63 15.67
N PRO A 399 10.54 9.29 16.83
CA PRO A 399 10.95 8.62 18.06
C PRO A 399 10.06 7.41 18.39
N ARG A 400 10.70 6.35 18.87
CA ARG A 400 10.04 5.06 19.20
C ARG A 400 9.78 4.92 20.71
N GLU A 401 10.29 5.83 21.49
CA GLU A 401 10.04 5.87 22.94
C GLU A 401 8.59 6.25 23.23
N LEU A 402 8.06 5.63 24.28
CA LEU A 402 6.74 5.98 24.80
C LEU A 402 6.71 7.42 25.30
N ARG A 403 5.80 8.22 24.82
CA ARG A 403 5.73 9.67 25.11
C ARG A 403 4.29 10.22 25.17
#